data_714237c360cf5aab3570cd1a87dc1d0b
#
_entry.id   714237c360cf5aab3570cd1a87dc1d0b
#
_cell.length_a   1.000
_cell.length_b   1.000
_cell.length_c   1.000
_cell.angle_alpha   90.00
_cell.angle_beta   90.00
_cell.angle_gamma   90.00
#
_symmetry.space_group_name_H-M   'P 1'
#
loop_
_entity.id
_entity.type
_entity.pdbx_description
1 polymer ?
#
loop_
_entity_poly.entity_id
_entity_poly.type
_entity_poly.pdbx_seq_one_letter_code
_entity_poly.pdbx_strand_id
1 'polypeptide(L)'
;VYSCLDALTGAYIINKVPRFDIKTDRELETQEKYYVCDIAMRNAVMRDEGVGFEAQLENVLCNEMLQRGFKLYVGKQGQSQIDFMAVRGQDRTYLNCCETVLDKETVKKEFGPLTRIRDNYFKMVLSMDGETIVNKGGIINFPFISFLVGG
;
A
#
# COMPACT_ATOMS: atom_id res chain seq x y z
N VAL A 1 24.70 6.11 1.50
CA VAL A 1 23.27 5.92 1.83
C VAL A 1 22.76 4.61 1.22
N TYR A 2 22.89 4.38 -0.09
CA TYR A 2 22.41 3.16 -0.75
C TYR A 2 23.01 1.87 -0.16
N SER A 3 24.31 1.83 0.15
CA SER A 3 24.95 0.66 0.76
C SER A 3 24.37 0.31 2.15
N CYS A 4 23.92 1.30 2.91
CA CYS A 4 23.28 1.08 4.21
C CYS A 4 21.86 0.50 4.03
N LEU A 5 21.08 1.02 3.09
CA LEU A 5 19.75 0.49 2.78
C LEU A 5 19.82 -0.93 2.23
N ASP A 6 20.81 -1.23 1.38
CA ASP A 6 21.04 -2.57 0.86
C ASP A 6 21.41 -3.56 1.97
N ALA A 7 22.25 -3.13 2.92
CA ALA A 7 22.61 -3.95 4.08
C ALA A 7 21.39 -4.23 4.98
N LEU A 8 20.56 -3.21 5.25
CA LEU A 8 19.34 -3.37 6.05
C LEU A 8 18.31 -4.26 5.36
N THR A 9 18.19 -4.16 4.03
CA THR A 9 17.32 -5.03 3.23
C THR A 9 17.84 -6.46 3.24
N GLY A 10 19.13 -6.67 3.06
CA GLY A 10 19.77 -7.99 3.14
C GLY A 10 19.67 -8.63 4.52
N ALA A 11 19.62 -7.83 5.59
CA ALA A 11 19.41 -8.29 6.96
C ALA A 11 17.91 -8.50 7.32
N TYR A 12 17.01 -8.33 6.39
CA TYR A 12 15.55 -8.42 6.61
C TYR A 12 15.01 -7.46 7.69
N ILE A 13 15.64 -6.31 7.86
CA ILE A 13 15.20 -5.25 8.78
C ILE A 13 14.19 -4.34 8.08
N ILE A 14 14.40 -4.10 6.80
CA ILE A 14 13.49 -3.33 5.95
C ILE A 14 13.15 -4.09 4.66
N ASN A 15 11.96 -3.85 4.13
CA ASN A 15 11.52 -4.31 2.82
C ASN A 15 11.64 -3.16 1.81
N LYS A 16 12.31 -3.40 0.71
CA LYS A 16 12.37 -2.49 -0.43
C LYS A 16 11.21 -2.77 -1.36
N VAL A 17 10.38 -1.77 -1.63
CA VAL A 17 9.24 -1.85 -2.56
C VAL A 17 9.50 -0.91 -3.73
N PRO A 18 9.77 -1.45 -4.92
CA PRO A 18 10.03 -0.64 -6.11
C PRO A 18 8.76 0.07 -6.58
N ARG A 19 8.93 1.07 -7.42
CA ARG A 19 7.83 1.84 -8.00
C ARG A 19 7.46 1.28 -9.38
N PHE A 20 6.18 1.29 -9.69
CA PHE A 20 5.65 0.83 -10.98
C PHE A 20 4.75 1.90 -11.61
N ASP A 21 5.03 2.26 -12.83
CA ASP A 21 4.17 3.15 -13.61
C ASP A 21 3.07 2.32 -14.29
N ILE A 22 1.85 2.45 -13.77
CA ILE A 22 0.68 1.67 -14.21
C ILE A 22 0.28 2.06 -15.64
N LYS A 23 0.47 3.33 -16.02
CA LYS A 23 0.11 3.83 -17.35
C LYS A 23 1.02 3.28 -18.44
N THR A 24 2.32 3.18 -18.17
CA THR A 24 3.32 2.68 -19.14
C THR A 24 3.65 1.21 -18.96
N ASP A 25 3.06 0.57 -17.96
CA ASP A 25 3.25 -0.84 -17.59
C ASP A 25 4.74 -1.18 -17.37
N ARG A 26 5.45 -0.34 -16.61
CA ARG A 26 6.90 -0.48 -16.38
C ARG A 26 7.28 -0.26 -14.91
N GLU A 27 8.19 -1.10 -14.42
CA GLU A 27 8.90 -0.87 -13.18
C GLU A 27 9.85 0.32 -13.35
N LEU A 28 9.90 1.20 -12.34
CA LEU A 28 10.77 2.37 -12.31
C LEU A 28 12.00 2.07 -11.47
N GLU A 29 13.18 2.42 -11.96
CA GLU A 29 14.45 2.15 -11.28
C GLU A 29 14.74 3.10 -10.10
N THR A 30 13.90 4.10 -9.90
CA THR A 30 14.11 5.15 -8.90
C THR A 30 12.87 5.37 -8.04
N GLN A 31 13.07 6.02 -6.88
CA GLN A 31 12.01 6.44 -5.96
C GLN A 31 11.24 5.27 -5.29
N GLU A 32 11.92 4.18 -5.05
CA GLU A 32 11.40 3.08 -4.22
C GLU A 32 11.05 3.56 -2.81
N LYS A 33 10.11 2.86 -2.16
CA LYS A 33 9.82 3.03 -0.74
C LYS A 33 10.42 1.90 0.08
N TYR A 34 10.70 2.20 1.34
CA TYR A 34 11.21 1.24 2.31
C TYR A 34 10.26 1.13 3.47
N TYR A 35 9.95 -0.11 3.88
CA TYR A 35 9.05 -0.43 4.98
C TYR A 35 9.79 -1.29 5.98
N VAL A 36 9.61 -1.03 7.28
CA VAL A 36 10.24 -1.85 8.31
C VAL A 36 9.51 -3.20 8.45
N CYS A 37 10.29 -4.25 8.64
CA CYS A 37 9.72 -5.59 8.85
C CYS A 37 9.03 -5.73 10.22
N ASP A 38 9.49 -4.98 11.22
CA ASP A 38 8.93 -4.97 12.57
C ASP A 38 8.52 -3.56 12.99
N ILE A 39 7.21 -3.35 13.14
CA ILE A 39 6.64 -2.05 13.51
C ILE A 39 6.97 -1.69 14.97
N ALA A 40 7.09 -2.67 15.86
CA ALA A 40 7.47 -2.41 17.25
C ALA A 40 8.91 -1.86 17.32
N MET A 41 9.81 -2.43 16.52
CA MET A 41 11.19 -1.92 16.40
C MET A 41 11.20 -0.48 15.84
N ARG A 42 10.40 -0.19 14.81
CA ARG A 42 10.24 1.15 14.25
C ARG A 42 9.80 2.14 15.32
N ASN A 43 8.72 1.82 16.07
CA ASN A 43 8.17 2.69 17.10
C ASN A 43 9.17 2.94 18.24
N ALA A 44 9.96 1.92 18.61
CA ALA A 44 11.02 2.04 19.60
C ALA A 44 12.16 2.99 19.18
N VAL A 45 12.50 2.99 17.89
CA VAL A 45 13.56 3.86 17.34
C VAL A 45 13.07 5.28 17.11
N MET A 46 11.85 5.46 16.61
CA MET A 46 11.29 6.76 16.22
C MET A 46 10.74 7.58 17.40
N ARG A 47 10.71 7.07 18.62
CA ARG A 47 10.34 7.76 19.88
C ARG A 47 9.15 8.72 19.72
N ASP A 48 8.02 8.24 19.23
CA ASP A 48 6.78 9.04 19.06
C ASP A 48 6.88 10.29 18.15
N GLU A 49 7.97 10.48 17.42
CA GLU A 49 8.09 11.60 16.49
C GLU A 49 7.23 11.37 15.24
N GLY A 50 5.92 11.56 15.40
CA GLY A 50 5.03 12.06 14.36
C GLY A 50 4.88 11.27 13.08
N VAL A 51 5.10 9.96 13.06
CA VAL A 51 4.70 9.18 11.90
C VAL A 51 3.19 8.97 11.94
N GLY A 52 2.49 9.60 11.00
CA GLY A 52 1.05 9.54 10.93
C GLY A 52 0.50 8.12 10.92
N PHE A 53 -0.70 7.94 11.46
CA PHE A 53 -1.37 6.64 11.55
C PHE A 53 -1.51 5.96 10.18
N GLU A 54 -1.78 6.72 9.10
CA GLU A 54 -1.84 6.20 7.73
C GLU A 54 -0.53 5.52 7.29
N ALA A 55 0.63 6.09 7.64
CA ALA A 55 1.92 5.47 7.31
C ALA A 55 2.18 4.17 8.09
N GLN A 56 1.58 4.03 9.28
CA GLN A 56 1.61 2.77 10.03
C GLN A 56 0.72 1.72 9.36
N LEU A 57 -0.50 2.09 8.93
CA LEU A 57 -1.39 1.19 8.18
C LEU A 57 -0.73 0.72 6.88
N GLU A 58 -0.11 1.63 6.13
CA GLU A 58 0.62 1.30 4.90
C GLU A 58 1.75 0.29 5.19
N ASN A 59 2.50 0.47 6.27
CA ASN A 59 3.56 -0.47 6.65
C ASN A 59 3.02 -1.85 7.07
N VAL A 60 1.92 -1.90 7.85
CA VAL A 60 1.24 -3.16 8.20
C VAL A 60 0.78 -3.89 6.95
N LEU A 61 0.12 -3.16 6.04
CA LEU A 61 -0.36 -3.73 4.78
C LEU A 61 0.78 -4.27 3.92
N CYS A 62 1.90 -3.56 3.84
CA CYS A 62 3.09 -4.01 3.13
C CYS A 62 3.57 -5.37 3.67
N ASN A 63 3.78 -5.47 4.97
CA ASN A 63 4.26 -6.70 5.60
C ASN A 63 3.29 -7.87 5.41
N GLU A 64 1.98 -7.63 5.57
CA GLU A 64 0.94 -8.62 5.36
C GLU A 64 0.92 -9.15 3.93
N MET A 65 0.96 -8.26 2.94
CA MET A 65 0.92 -8.67 1.54
C MET A 65 2.18 -9.46 1.13
N LEU A 66 3.36 -9.06 1.62
CA LEU A 66 4.60 -9.80 1.40
C LEU A 66 4.53 -11.19 2.04
N GLN A 67 3.99 -11.29 3.27
CA GLN A 67 3.80 -12.56 3.98
C GLN A 67 2.84 -13.49 3.23
N ARG A 68 1.80 -12.94 2.59
CA ARG A 68 0.87 -13.69 1.72
C ARG A 68 1.50 -14.11 0.37
N GLY A 69 2.76 -13.79 0.12
CA GLY A 69 3.50 -14.17 -1.07
C GLY A 69 3.25 -13.30 -2.30
N PHE A 70 2.73 -12.08 -2.12
CA PHE A 70 2.63 -11.12 -3.22
C PHE A 70 3.96 -10.39 -3.46
N LYS A 71 4.27 -10.11 -4.71
CA LYS A 71 5.26 -9.11 -5.08
C LYS A 71 4.58 -7.74 -5.05
N LEU A 72 5.20 -6.78 -4.37
CA LEU A 72 4.64 -5.44 -4.18
C LEU A 72 5.38 -4.39 -4.99
N TYR A 73 4.61 -3.41 -5.43
CA TYR A 73 5.08 -2.18 -6.04
C TYR A 73 4.31 -0.99 -5.47
N VAL A 74 4.96 0.15 -5.35
CA VAL A 74 4.26 1.43 -5.17
C VAL A 74 3.73 1.85 -6.54
N GLY A 75 2.42 1.98 -6.68
CA GLY A 75 1.80 2.31 -7.96
C GLY A 75 1.90 3.79 -8.28
N LYS A 76 2.27 4.14 -9.52
CA LYS A 76 2.19 5.49 -10.06
C LYS A 76 1.12 5.52 -11.15
N GLN A 77 0.13 6.40 -11.00
CA GLN A 77 -0.93 6.62 -11.97
C GLN A 77 -0.96 8.11 -12.37
N GLY A 78 -0.21 8.47 -13.40
CA GLY A 78 -0.02 9.87 -13.79
C GLY A 78 0.70 10.65 -12.67
N GLN A 79 0.03 11.66 -12.12
CA GLN A 79 0.54 12.45 -10.99
C GLN A 79 0.10 11.89 -9.61
N SER A 80 -0.74 10.85 -9.60
CA SER A 80 -1.25 10.24 -8.38
C SER A 80 -0.46 8.98 -8.02
N GLN A 81 -0.42 8.67 -6.74
CA GLN A 81 0.16 7.44 -6.21
C GLN A 81 -0.94 6.48 -5.80
N ILE A 82 -0.69 5.21 -5.96
CA ILE A 82 -1.41 4.08 -5.37
C ILE A 82 -0.47 3.48 -4.33
N ASP A 83 -0.94 3.19 -3.13
CA ASP A 83 -0.08 2.68 -2.08
C ASP A 83 0.59 1.39 -2.52
N PHE A 84 -0.19 0.41 -3.00
CA PHE A 84 0.37 -0.82 -3.52
C PHE A 84 -0.33 -1.33 -4.78
N MET A 85 0.48 -1.82 -5.70
CA MET A 85 0.11 -2.79 -6.71
C MET A 85 0.69 -4.15 -6.28
N ALA A 86 -0.17 -5.08 -5.91
CA ALA A 86 0.20 -6.42 -5.48
C ALA A 86 0.05 -7.39 -6.64
N VAL A 87 1.09 -8.16 -6.92
CA VAL A 87 1.16 -9.09 -8.05
C VAL A 87 1.41 -10.52 -7.54
N ARG A 88 0.61 -11.46 -8.01
CA ARG A 88 0.82 -12.90 -7.78
C ARG A 88 0.45 -13.68 -9.02
N GLY A 89 1.46 -14.28 -9.69
CA GLY A 89 1.26 -14.91 -11.00
C GLY A 89 0.86 -13.89 -12.07
N GLN A 90 -0.31 -14.07 -12.66
CA GLN A 90 -0.88 -13.18 -13.67
C GLN A 90 -1.84 -12.15 -13.11
N ASP A 91 -2.20 -12.29 -11.83
CA ASP A 91 -3.18 -11.42 -11.18
C ASP A 91 -2.51 -10.18 -10.56
N ARG A 92 -3.22 -9.06 -10.67
CA ARG A 92 -2.86 -7.79 -10.02
C ARG A 92 -4.01 -7.35 -9.13
N THR A 93 -3.67 -6.71 -8.03
CA THR A 93 -4.64 -6.05 -7.15
C THR A 93 -4.07 -4.68 -6.78
N TYR A 94 -4.90 -3.66 -6.87
CA TYR A 94 -4.52 -2.30 -6.47
C TYR A 94 -5.13 -1.98 -5.12
N LEU A 95 -4.29 -1.52 -4.20
CA LEU A 95 -4.64 -1.30 -2.81
C LEU A 95 -4.25 0.11 -2.37
N ASN A 96 -5.19 0.81 -1.76
CA ASN A 96 -4.93 1.99 -0.94
C ASN A 96 -5.39 1.72 0.49
N CYS A 97 -4.81 2.38 1.46
CA CYS A 97 -5.26 2.29 2.84
C CYS A 97 -5.33 3.67 3.50
N CYS A 98 -6.32 3.85 4.36
CA CYS A 98 -6.54 5.09 5.09
C CYS A 98 -7.19 4.83 6.46
N GLU A 99 -7.21 5.84 7.30
CA GLU A 99 -7.89 5.75 8.59
C GLU A 99 -9.41 5.64 8.41
N THR A 100 -10.00 6.54 7.60
CA THR A 100 -11.45 6.57 7.39
C THR A 100 -11.80 6.99 5.96
N VAL A 101 -12.93 6.49 5.47
CA VAL A 101 -13.56 6.92 4.19
C VAL A 101 -14.84 7.72 4.42
N LEU A 102 -15.10 8.18 5.64
CA LEU A 102 -16.32 8.92 5.97
C LEU A 102 -16.30 10.36 5.47
N ASP A 103 -15.13 10.95 5.24
CA ASP A 103 -15.01 12.28 4.69
C ASP A 103 -14.80 12.29 3.18
N LYS A 104 -15.33 13.32 2.52
CA LYS A 104 -15.30 13.43 1.05
C LYS A 104 -13.90 13.67 0.46
N GLU A 105 -13.00 14.27 1.21
CA GLU A 105 -11.64 14.57 0.76
C GLU A 105 -10.82 13.29 0.74
N THR A 106 -10.90 12.48 1.80
CA THR A 106 -10.25 11.16 1.86
C THR A 106 -10.81 10.24 0.77
N VAL A 107 -12.12 10.20 0.57
CA VAL A 107 -12.72 9.43 -0.54
C VAL A 107 -12.13 9.87 -1.89
N LYS A 108 -12.02 11.16 -2.14
CA LYS A 108 -11.44 11.66 -3.40
C LYS A 108 -9.97 11.31 -3.53
N LYS A 109 -9.21 11.39 -2.44
CA LYS A 109 -7.77 11.09 -2.39
C LYS A 109 -7.52 9.60 -2.65
N GLU A 110 -8.24 8.72 -1.97
CA GLU A 110 -7.97 7.28 -1.98
C GLU A 110 -8.62 6.54 -3.16
N PHE A 111 -9.86 6.87 -3.51
CA PHE A 111 -10.56 6.24 -4.62
C PHE A 111 -10.24 6.88 -5.97
N GLY A 112 -9.98 8.19 -6.01
CA GLY A 112 -9.73 8.92 -7.24
C GLY A 112 -8.62 8.34 -8.12
N PRO A 113 -7.44 8.04 -7.58
CA PRO A 113 -6.38 7.37 -8.34
C PRO A 113 -6.80 6.01 -8.89
N LEU A 114 -7.48 5.18 -8.09
CA LEU A 114 -7.94 3.85 -8.48
C LEU A 114 -8.97 3.88 -9.62
N THR A 115 -9.89 4.86 -9.61
CA THR A 115 -10.90 5.02 -10.67
C THR A 115 -10.31 5.38 -12.04
N ARG A 116 -9.09 5.92 -12.07
CA ARG A 116 -8.39 6.27 -13.32
C ARG A 116 -7.69 5.09 -13.96
N ILE A 117 -7.52 3.97 -13.24
CA ILE A 117 -6.92 2.76 -13.78
C ILE A 117 -7.96 2.04 -14.64
N ARG A 118 -7.71 1.97 -15.94
CA ARG A 118 -8.64 1.40 -16.93
C ARG A 118 -8.27 -0.04 -17.29
N ASP A 119 -8.24 -0.89 -16.27
CA ASP A 119 -8.09 -2.33 -16.45
C ASP A 119 -9.14 -3.07 -15.62
N ASN A 120 -9.21 -4.40 -15.78
CA ASN A 120 -10.18 -5.26 -15.11
C ASN A 120 -9.65 -5.89 -13.83
N TYR A 121 -8.48 -5.47 -13.34
CA TYR A 121 -7.93 -6.00 -12.11
C TYR A 121 -8.66 -5.43 -10.88
N PHE A 122 -8.57 -6.16 -9.80
CA PHE A 122 -9.26 -5.84 -8.56
C PHE A 122 -8.70 -4.57 -7.92
N LYS A 123 -9.59 -3.74 -7.40
CA LYS A 123 -9.26 -2.45 -6.77
C LYS A 123 -9.95 -2.35 -5.43
N MET A 124 -9.19 -2.07 -4.38
CA MET A 124 -9.70 -2.01 -3.01
C MET A 124 -9.11 -0.83 -2.25
N VAL A 125 -9.92 -0.23 -1.42
CA VAL A 125 -9.49 0.70 -0.36
C VAL A 125 -9.73 0.00 0.97
N LEU A 126 -8.71 -0.04 1.81
CA LEU A 126 -8.78 -0.60 3.16
C LEU A 126 -8.87 0.55 4.17
N SER A 127 -9.90 0.57 5.01
CA SER A 127 -10.07 1.58 6.04
C SER A 127 -10.32 0.96 7.41
N MET A 128 -10.14 1.75 8.46
CA MET A 128 -10.47 1.31 9.82
C MET A 128 -11.97 1.37 10.10
N ASP A 129 -12.77 1.84 9.14
CA ASP A 129 -14.23 1.82 9.25
C ASP A 129 -14.78 0.39 9.27
N GLY A 130 -15.84 0.16 10.06
CA GLY A 130 -16.41 -1.16 10.31
C GLY A 130 -17.30 -1.72 9.22
N GLU A 131 -17.66 -0.95 8.19
CA GLU A 131 -18.61 -1.35 7.16
C GLU A 131 -17.95 -1.44 5.78
N THR A 132 -18.38 -2.44 5.00
CA THR A 132 -17.97 -2.58 3.61
C THR A 132 -18.85 -1.70 2.72
N ILE A 133 -18.26 -0.73 2.06
CA ILE A 133 -18.94 0.18 1.14
C ILE A 133 -18.47 -0.11 -0.27
N VAL A 134 -19.40 -0.43 -1.17
CA VAL A 134 -19.10 -0.54 -2.60
C VAL A 134 -19.21 0.84 -3.23
N ASN A 135 -18.12 1.33 -3.80
CA ASN A 135 -18.10 2.61 -4.49
C ASN A 135 -18.44 2.44 -5.98
N LYS A 136 -18.72 3.57 -6.65
CA LYS A 136 -18.93 3.61 -8.11
C LYS A 136 -17.67 3.16 -8.84
N GLY A 137 -17.82 2.28 -9.84
CA GLY A 137 -16.71 1.78 -10.65
C GLY A 137 -16.10 0.44 -10.18
N GLY A 138 -16.76 -0.27 -9.26
CA GLY A 138 -16.32 -1.59 -8.82
C GLY A 138 -15.17 -1.58 -7.80
N ILE A 139 -14.83 -0.41 -7.25
CA ILE A 139 -13.87 -0.31 -6.15
C ILE A 139 -14.59 -0.61 -4.84
N ILE A 140 -14.02 -1.50 -4.05
CA ILE A 140 -14.57 -1.93 -2.76
C ILE A 140 -13.79 -1.25 -1.65
N ASN A 141 -14.49 -0.62 -0.70
CA ASN A 141 -13.93 -0.35 0.62
C ASN A 141 -14.13 -1.59 1.50
N PHE A 142 -13.07 -2.02 2.16
CA PHE A 142 -13.12 -3.19 3.05
C PHE A 142 -12.46 -2.85 4.40
N PRO A 143 -13.01 -3.35 5.53
CA PRO A 143 -12.43 -3.10 6.84
C PRO A 143 -11.02 -3.66 6.94
N PHE A 144 -10.07 -2.82 7.31
CA PHE A 144 -8.64 -3.15 7.38
C PHE A 144 -8.36 -4.34 8.30
N ILE A 145 -8.97 -4.33 9.50
CA ILE A 145 -8.78 -5.42 10.48
C ILE A 145 -9.35 -6.74 9.94
N SER A 146 -10.53 -6.71 9.32
CA SER A 146 -11.13 -7.91 8.73
C SER A 146 -10.27 -8.47 7.60
N PHE A 147 -9.61 -7.60 6.83
CA PHE A 147 -8.66 -8.00 5.80
C PHE A 147 -7.44 -8.72 6.39
N LEU A 148 -6.90 -8.25 7.53
CA LEU A 148 -5.73 -8.85 8.17
C LEU A 148 -6.04 -10.24 8.75
N VAL A 149 -7.23 -10.42 9.35
CA VAL A 149 -7.59 -11.67 10.04
C VAL A 149 -8.32 -12.69 9.17
N GLY A 150 -8.79 -12.29 8.01
CA GLY A 150 -9.59 -13.12 7.10
C GLY A 150 -8.78 -13.80 5.99
N GLY A 151 -7.47 -13.86 6.08
CA GLY A 151 -6.57 -14.49 5.12
C GLY A 151 -6.32 -15.95 5.37
#